data_f628d0bee2e5e3f5076fd3f5d9ddb873
#
_entry.id   f628d0bee2e5e3f5076fd3f5d9ddb873
#
_cell.length_a   1.000
_cell.length_b   1.000
_cell.length_c   1.000
_cell.angle_alpha   90.00
_cell.angle_beta   90.00
_cell.angle_gamma   90.00
#
_symmetry.space_group_name_H-M   'P 1'
#
loop_
_entity.id
_entity.type
_entity.pdbx_description
1 polymer ?
#
loop_
_entity_poly.entity_id
_entity_poly.type
_entity_poly.pdbx_seq_one_letter_code
_entity_poly.pdbx_strand_id
1 'polypeptide(L)'
;MTLRLHNTLTGTKDVFEPLVGGHAGIYTCGPTVWNFAHVGNWRAFLFYDLLRRHLKLHGLAVTHVMNLTDIDDRILDQAMHAGVTIGVLVAPYVHAFFEDLDTLRAQHAEHNPRATETIPEMVNLITDLLENEYAYVADGDVYFRIASFPTYGALSHVDRSGLKAGARVARGGGRQTGSARPADGGSAPRIKQDRYDKESVSDFALWKKAQPADEKIGAAWDAPFGRGRPGWHIECSAMARKFLGDTIDIHAGGVDLMFPHHENEIAQSEAATHKPFARVWLHSEFLIDATGEKMSKSAGGFTTLRDLIAAGHEPLAIRYFLMANAHYRSKLRLSEEALHAAGEQARRLRDFANRVQRLVPVEVDDAELCRHVDGTAERYREALDDDLNLPQGLGAVFDLVREANAAMDEGAVGEEGRQQLLALIEVVDTHLDVMTAEEPGLEQEVERLIAEREAARKARDFKRSDAIRDELKAKGIALEDSKDGVRWHRAQR
;
A
#
# COMPACT_ATOMS: atom_id res chain seq x y z
N MET A 1 -8.89 0.63 24.12
CA MET A 1 -7.41 0.60 24.03
C MET A 1 -6.95 1.68 23.08
N THR A 2 -5.70 2.09 23.17
CA THR A 2 -5.19 3.27 22.45
C THR A 2 -4.23 2.80 21.36
N LEU A 3 -4.58 3.03 20.10
CA LEU A 3 -3.69 2.72 18.97
C LEU A 3 -2.42 3.56 19.05
N ARG A 4 -1.27 2.90 18.97
CA ARG A 4 0.07 3.52 18.95
C ARG A 4 0.78 3.09 17.68
N LEU A 5 1.33 4.04 16.96
CA LEU A 5 2.03 3.82 15.68
C LEU A 5 3.46 4.35 15.79
N HIS A 6 4.41 3.62 15.24
CA HIS A 6 5.80 4.07 15.18
C HIS A 6 5.95 5.14 14.10
N ASN A 7 6.01 6.39 14.54
CA ASN A 7 6.20 7.52 13.64
C ASN A 7 7.67 7.64 13.23
N THR A 8 7.96 7.47 11.95
CA THR A 8 9.34 7.57 11.42
C THR A 8 9.95 8.94 11.65
N LEU A 9 9.13 10.01 11.63
CA LEU A 9 9.62 11.38 11.83
C LEU A 9 10.15 11.61 13.26
N THR A 10 9.45 11.10 14.27
CA THR A 10 9.85 11.23 15.69
C THR A 10 10.79 10.11 16.14
N GLY A 11 10.78 8.96 15.44
CA GLY A 11 11.50 7.75 15.83
C GLY A 11 10.89 7.03 17.02
N THR A 12 9.67 7.39 17.47
CA THR A 12 8.98 6.86 18.64
C THR A 12 7.63 6.25 18.28
N LYS A 13 7.06 5.43 19.17
CA LYS A 13 5.68 4.98 19.09
C LYS A 13 4.77 6.03 19.73
N ASP A 14 4.02 6.73 18.89
CA ASP A 14 3.14 7.80 19.32
C ASP A 14 1.68 7.31 19.35
N VAL A 15 0.86 7.87 20.24
CA VAL A 15 -0.59 7.64 20.25
C VAL A 15 -1.18 8.26 19.00
N PHE A 16 -1.95 7.48 18.26
CA PHE A 16 -2.65 7.99 17.08
C PHE A 16 -3.93 8.70 17.51
N GLU A 17 -4.01 9.97 17.15
CA GLU A 17 -5.21 10.81 17.30
C GLU A 17 -5.50 11.46 15.95
N PRO A 18 -6.66 11.20 15.32
CA PRO A 18 -6.98 11.78 14.04
C PRO A 18 -7.19 13.30 14.13
N LEU A 19 -6.90 14.01 13.04
CA LEU A 19 -7.13 15.48 12.90
C LEU A 19 -8.59 15.84 13.08
N VAL A 20 -9.47 14.98 12.58
CA VAL A 20 -10.92 15.14 12.69
C VAL A 20 -11.47 13.93 13.46
N GLY A 21 -12.13 14.18 14.59
CA GLY A 21 -12.69 13.10 15.41
C GLY A 21 -13.59 12.16 14.59
N GLY A 22 -13.34 10.85 14.72
CA GLY A 22 -14.09 9.83 14.00
C GLY A 22 -13.65 9.59 12.54
N HIS A 23 -12.64 10.30 12.02
CA HIS A 23 -12.17 10.16 10.64
C HIS A 23 -10.65 10.18 10.55
N ALA A 24 -10.06 9.33 9.70
CA ALA A 24 -8.63 9.30 9.42
C ALA A 24 -8.36 9.44 7.91
N GLY A 25 -7.54 10.41 7.54
CA GLY A 25 -7.04 10.62 6.17
C GLY A 25 -5.69 9.94 5.99
N ILE A 26 -5.60 9.00 5.05
CA ILE A 26 -4.36 8.25 4.74
C ILE A 26 -3.93 8.55 3.31
N TYR A 27 -2.70 8.98 3.13
CA TYR A 27 -2.05 8.99 1.83
C TYR A 27 -0.97 7.90 1.75
N THR A 28 -0.96 7.14 0.67
CA THR A 28 0.09 6.13 0.44
C THR A 28 0.65 6.24 -0.95
N CYS A 29 1.97 6.10 -1.08
CA CYS A 29 2.59 6.02 -2.39
C CYS A 29 2.24 4.70 -3.08
N GLY A 30 1.54 4.81 -4.20
CA GLY A 30 1.14 3.71 -5.04
C GLY A 30 2.20 3.28 -6.07
N PRO A 31 1.84 2.46 -7.05
CA PRO A 31 2.78 1.96 -8.05
C PRO A 31 3.13 3.00 -9.10
N THR A 32 4.37 2.94 -9.61
CA THR A 32 4.71 3.51 -10.91
C THR A 32 4.37 2.47 -11.98
N VAL A 33 3.36 2.77 -12.80
CA VAL A 33 2.68 1.81 -13.69
C VAL A 33 3.36 1.64 -15.06
N TRP A 34 4.68 1.44 -15.06
CA TRP A 34 5.47 1.15 -16.26
C TRP A 34 5.69 -0.34 -16.50
N ASN A 35 5.36 -1.18 -15.53
CA ASN A 35 5.43 -2.63 -15.54
C ASN A 35 4.55 -3.18 -14.40
N PHE A 36 4.32 -4.49 -14.38
CA PHE A 36 3.64 -5.17 -13.26
C PHE A 36 4.32 -4.84 -11.93
N ALA A 37 3.54 -4.74 -10.85
CA ALA A 37 4.07 -4.57 -9.52
C ALA A 37 4.84 -5.83 -9.09
N HIS A 38 6.04 -5.64 -8.54
CA HIS A 38 6.80 -6.77 -8.00
C HIS A 38 6.33 -7.12 -6.59
N VAL A 39 6.62 -8.35 -6.15
CA VAL A 39 6.16 -8.86 -4.85
C VAL A 39 6.58 -7.98 -3.65
N GLY A 40 7.69 -7.27 -3.76
CA GLY A 40 8.11 -6.30 -2.74
C GLY A 40 7.22 -5.07 -2.64
N ASN A 41 6.56 -4.64 -3.74
CA ASN A 41 5.55 -3.58 -3.68
C ASN A 41 4.29 -4.08 -2.96
N TRP A 42 3.89 -5.33 -3.21
CA TRP A 42 2.72 -5.93 -2.58
C TRP A 42 2.86 -6.02 -1.06
N ARG A 43 4.07 -6.14 -0.53
CA ARG A 43 4.30 -6.05 0.92
C ARG A 43 3.87 -4.69 1.48
N ALA A 44 4.20 -3.59 0.80
CA ALA A 44 3.77 -2.26 1.21
C ALA A 44 2.25 -2.07 1.06
N PHE A 45 1.68 -2.48 -0.07
CA PHE A 45 0.25 -2.32 -0.34
C PHE A 45 -0.61 -3.13 0.64
N LEU A 46 -0.20 -4.34 1.00
CA LEU A 46 -0.88 -5.16 2.01
C LEU A 46 -0.69 -4.61 3.44
N PHE A 47 0.42 -3.95 3.73
CA PHE A 47 0.58 -3.21 4.97
C PHE A 47 -0.42 -2.03 5.04
N TYR A 48 -0.64 -1.30 3.94
CA TYR A 48 -1.64 -0.24 3.91
C TYR A 48 -3.07 -0.79 4.10
N ASP A 49 -3.36 -1.96 3.53
CA ASP A 49 -4.62 -2.67 3.73
C ASP A 49 -4.83 -3.05 5.20
N LEU A 50 -3.80 -3.59 5.88
CA LEU A 50 -3.83 -3.90 7.32
C LEU A 50 -4.09 -2.65 8.15
N LEU A 51 -3.36 -1.56 7.93
CA LEU A 51 -3.53 -0.28 8.62
C LEU A 51 -4.97 0.22 8.47
N ARG A 52 -5.48 0.26 7.24
CA ARG A 52 -6.83 0.72 6.94
C ARG A 52 -7.90 -0.12 7.65
N ARG A 53 -7.78 -1.46 7.59
CA ARG A 53 -8.70 -2.39 8.26
C ARG A 53 -8.69 -2.19 9.77
N HIS A 54 -7.51 -2.00 10.35
CA HIS A 54 -7.38 -1.78 11.79
C HIS A 54 -7.97 -0.44 12.25
N LEU A 55 -7.76 0.66 11.51
CA LEU A 55 -8.40 1.94 11.78
C LEU A 55 -9.93 1.87 11.72
N LYS A 56 -10.48 1.12 10.75
CA LYS A 56 -11.93 0.87 10.66
C LYS A 56 -12.46 0.08 11.86
N LEU A 57 -11.71 -0.90 12.37
CA LEU A 57 -12.07 -1.63 13.59
C LEU A 57 -12.06 -0.75 14.85
N HIS A 58 -11.27 0.34 14.86
CA HIS A 58 -11.35 1.39 15.87
C HIS A 58 -12.55 2.33 15.69
N GLY A 59 -13.45 2.05 14.74
CA GLY A 59 -14.65 2.85 14.48
C GLY A 59 -14.37 4.14 13.71
N LEU A 60 -13.19 4.28 13.08
CA LEU A 60 -12.87 5.45 12.27
C LEU A 60 -13.39 5.27 10.84
N ALA A 61 -14.03 6.30 10.31
CA ALA A 61 -14.19 6.45 8.87
C ALA A 61 -12.79 6.72 8.26
N VAL A 62 -12.44 6.01 7.19
CA VAL A 62 -11.12 6.15 6.56
C VAL A 62 -11.29 6.67 5.14
N THR A 63 -10.58 7.75 4.81
CA THR A 63 -10.34 8.16 3.42
C THR A 63 -8.91 7.82 3.05
N HIS A 64 -8.75 6.79 2.24
CA HIS A 64 -7.44 6.35 1.73
C HIS A 64 -7.24 6.85 0.31
N VAL A 65 -6.16 7.56 0.08
CA VAL A 65 -5.70 8.02 -1.24
C VAL A 65 -4.41 7.28 -1.58
N MET A 66 -4.41 6.53 -2.69
CA MET A 66 -3.23 5.86 -3.21
C MET A 66 -3.05 6.22 -4.68
N ASN A 67 -2.00 6.96 -5.00
CA ASN A 67 -1.76 7.44 -6.35
C ASN A 67 -1.36 6.33 -7.32
N LEU A 68 -1.54 6.61 -8.61
CA LEU A 68 -0.93 5.87 -9.70
C LEU A 68 0.03 6.82 -10.42
N THR A 69 1.34 6.57 -10.30
CA THR A 69 2.35 7.33 -11.04
C THR A 69 2.38 6.81 -12.47
N ASP A 70 1.67 7.51 -13.36
CA ASP A 70 1.53 7.20 -14.78
C ASP A 70 2.40 8.10 -15.68
N ILE A 71 3.31 8.86 -15.07
CA ILE A 71 4.36 9.63 -15.72
C ILE A 71 5.65 9.59 -14.90
N ASP A 72 6.72 9.08 -15.46
CA ASP A 72 8.10 9.17 -14.95
C ASP A 72 9.09 8.97 -16.11
N ASP A 73 10.38 9.21 -15.87
CA ASP A 73 11.41 9.08 -16.92
C ASP A 73 11.42 7.69 -17.58
N ARG A 74 11.08 6.61 -16.85
CA ARG A 74 11.03 5.24 -17.40
C ARG A 74 9.82 5.03 -18.29
N ILE A 75 8.66 5.59 -17.92
CA ILE A 75 7.44 5.56 -18.73
C ILE A 75 7.70 6.30 -20.04
N LEU A 76 8.32 7.48 -19.97
CA LEU A 76 8.66 8.27 -21.15
C LEU A 76 9.61 7.51 -22.09
N ASP A 77 10.69 6.95 -21.54
CA ASP A 77 11.66 6.17 -22.31
C ASP A 77 11.00 4.99 -23.03
N GLN A 78 10.13 4.24 -22.33
CA GLN A 78 9.43 3.10 -22.91
C GLN A 78 8.39 3.53 -23.97
N ALA A 79 7.62 4.59 -23.70
CA ALA A 79 6.64 5.12 -24.67
C ALA A 79 7.31 5.58 -25.96
N MET A 80 8.45 6.28 -25.84
CA MET A 80 9.26 6.67 -26.99
C MET A 80 9.78 5.47 -27.79
N HIS A 81 10.31 4.45 -27.09
CA HIS A 81 10.81 3.24 -27.76
C HIS A 81 9.70 2.45 -28.45
N ALA A 82 8.52 2.38 -27.81
CA ALA A 82 7.35 1.69 -28.37
C ALA A 82 6.60 2.51 -29.44
N GLY A 83 6.88 3.81 -29.56
CA GLY A 83 6.20 4.71 -30.50
C GLY A 83 4.72 4.94 -30.16
N VAL A 84 4.35 4.88 -28.88
CA VAL A 84 2.97 5.08 -28.37
C VAL A 84 2.90 6.24 -27.39
N THR A 85 1.68 6.70 -27.07
CA THR A 85 1.50 7.67 -25.97
C THR A 85 1.67 7.03 -24.60
N ILE A 86 1.99 7.86 -23.58
CA ILE A 86 2.11 7.36 -22.19
C ILE A 86 0.82 6.68 -21.74
N GLY A 87 -0.37 7.23 -22.06
CA GLY A 87 -1.65 6.63 -21.69
C GLY A 87 -1.85 5.23 -22.28
N VAL A 88 -1.44 5.00 -23.53
CA VAL A 88 -1.51 3.66 -24.16
C VAL A 88 -0.52 2.70 -23.52
N LEU A 89 0.68 3.17 -23.18
CA LEU A 89 1.70 2.35 -22.53
C LEU A 89 1.26 1.84 -21.16
N VAL A 90 0.71 2.73 -20.32
CA VAL A 90 0.42 2.42 -18.90
C VAL A 90 -0.90 1.67 -18.70
N ALA A 91 -1.85 1.77 -19.63
CA ALA A 91 -3.19 1.22 -19.47
C ALA A 91 -3.22 -0.27 -19.06
N PRO A 92 -2.44 -1.19 -19.68
CA PRO A 92 -2.44 -2.60 -19.28
C PRO A 92 -1.88 -2.82 -17.87
N TYR A 93 -0.93 -2.01 -17.43
CA TYR A 93 -0.33 -2.14 -16.09
C TYR A 93 -1.23 -1.58 -14.99
N VAL A 94 -1.97 -0.51 -15.29
CA VAL A 94 -3.03 0.01 -14.40
C VAL A 94 -4.12 -1.05 -14.21
N HIS A 95 -4.59 -1.67 -15.29
CA HIS A 95 -5.57 -2.74 -15.22
C HIS A 95 -5.05 -3.93 -14.39
N ALA A 96 -3.86 -4.40 -14.71
CA ALA A 96 -3.22 -5.50 -13.98
C ALA A 96 -3.01 -5.21 -12.49
N PHE A 97 -2.74 -3.95 -12.11
CA PHE A 97 -2.61 -3.57 -10.70
C PHE A 97 -3.91 -3.79 -9.93
N PHE A 98 -5.06 -3.40 -10.48
CA PHE A 98 -6.34 -3.62 -9.83
C PHE A 98 -6.76 -5.09 -9.82
N GLU A 99 -6.50 -5.85 -10.89
CA GLU A 99 -6.70 -7.30 -10.88
C GLU A 99 -5.87 -8.00 -9.79
N ASP A 100 -4.61 -7.56 -9.63
CA ASP A 100 -3.71 -8.11 -8.61
C ASP A 100 -4.15 -7.71 -7.19
N LEU A 101 -4.73 -6.49 -7.00
CA LEU A 101 -5.37 -6.08 -5.73
C LEU A 101 -6.53 -7.03 -5.37
N ASP A 102 -7.43 -7.27 -6.32
CA ASP A 102 -8.56 -8.16 -6.12
C ASP A 102 -8.09 -9.60 -5.84
N THR A 103 -7.11 -10.09 -6.59
CA THR A 103 -6.51 -11.41 -6.41
C THR A 103 -5.95 -11.60 -5.00
N LEU A 104 -5.34 -10.55 -4.43
CA LEU A 104 -4.83 -10.54 -3.06
C LEU A 104 -5.89 -10.11 -2.03
N ARG A 105 -7.14 -9.86 -2.41
CA ARG A 105 -8.21 -9.35 -1.54
C ARG A 105 -7.82 -8.08 -0.77
N ALA A 106 -6.95 -7.25 -1.35
CA ALA A 106 -6.62 -5.96 -0.78
C ALA A 106 -7.74 -4.95 -1.08
N GLN A 107 -8.12 -4.15 -0.09
CA GLN A 107 -9.18 -3.16 -0.27
C GLN A 107 -8.71 -2.03 -1.20
N HIS A 108 -9.52 -1.67 -2.18
CA HIS A 108 -9.28 -0.50 -3.02
C HIS A 108 -9.29 0.77 -2.17
N ALA A 109 -8.39 1.71 -2.47
CA ALA A 109 -8.44 3.03 -1.88
C ALA A 109 -9.70 3.78 -2.34
N GLU A 110 -10.22 4.70 -1.52
CA GLU A 110 -11.36 5.54 -1.90
C GLU A 110 -11.03 6.42 -3.11
N HIS A 111 -9.72 6.77 -3.26
CA HIS A 111 -9.25 7.54 -4.40
C HIS A 111 -7.92 6.95 -4.92
N ASN A 112 -7.87 6.72 -6.23
CA ASN A 112 -6.66 6.31 -6.94
C ASN A 112 -6.32 7.33 -8.05
N PRO A 113 -5.93 8.58 -7.68
CA PRO A 113 -5.63 9.61 -8.65
C PRO A 113 -4.40 9.24 -9.50
N ARG A 114 -4.46 9.60 -10.78
CA ARG A 114 -3.31 9.53 -11.68
C ARG A 114 -2.55 10.85 -11.68
N ALA A 115 -1.23 10.77 -11.78
CA ALA A 115 -0.40 11.96 -11.87
C ALA A 115 -0.81 12.84 -13.06
N THR A 116 -1.08 12.24 -14.23
CA THR A 116 -1.50 12.98 -15.43
C THR A 116 -2.88 13.67 -15.31
N GLU A 117 -3.72 13.24 -14.37
CA GLU A 117 -5.05 13.83 -14.11
C GLU A 117 -5.02 14.95 -13.07
N THR A 118 -3.85 15.23 -12.49
CA THR A 118 -3.67 16.21 -11.40
C THR A 118 -2.63 17.29 -11.72
N ILE A 119 -2.36 17.52 -13.00
CA ILE A 119 -1.42 18.56 -13.46
C ILE A 119 -1.79 19.97 -12.96
N PRO A 120 -3.07 20.41 -12.98
CA PRO A 120 -3.41 21.74 -12.47
C PRO A 120 -3.04 21.94 -11.00
N GLU A 121 -3.23 20.94 -10.16
CA GLU A 121 -2.88 20.98 -8.74
C GLU A 121 -1.37 21.06 -8.53
N MET A 122 -0.59 20.34 -9.35
CA MET A 122 0.87 20.43 -9.33
C MET A 122 1.35 21.81 -9.76
N VAL A 123 0.77 22.38 -10.81
CA VAL A 123 1.09 23.73 -11.29
C VAL A 123 0.78 24.77 -10.22
N ASN A 124 -0.36 24.66 -9.53
CA ASN A 124 -0.72 25.55 -8.42
C ASN A 124 0.29 25.43 -7.27
N LEU A 125 0.63 24.21 -6.86
CA LEU A 125 1.60 23.99 -5.78
C LEU A 125 3.00 24.54 -6.13
N ILE A 126 3.45 24.37 -7.38
CA ILE A 126 4.71 24.94 -7.86
C ILE A 126 4.65 26.47 -7.87
N THR A 127 3.51 27.05 -8.24
CA THR A 127 3.31 28.51 -8.21
C THR A 127 3.41 29.04 -6.77
N ASP A 128 2.74 28.40 -5.80
CA ASP A 128 2.86 28.72 -4.38
C ASP A 128 4.34 28.71 -3.93
N LEU A 129 5.11 27.68 -4.35
CA LEU A 129 6.54 27.56 -4.01
C LEU A 129 7.43 28.64 -4.64
N LEU A 130 7.11 29.07 -5.86
CA LEU A 130 7.81 30.18 -6.53
C LEU A 130 7.49 31.51 -5.85
N GLU A 131 6.23 31.78 -5.52
CA GLU A 131 5.79 32.98 -4.81
C GLU A 131 6.38 33.07 -3.40
N ASN A 132 6.54 31.94 -2.72
CA ASN A 132 7.14 31.84 -1.39
C ASN A 132 8.69 31.79 -1.43
N GLU A 133 9.34 31.94 -2.59
CA GLU A 133 10.79 31.93 -2.80
C GLU A 133 11.51 30.62 -2.44
N TYR A 134 10.76 29.50 -2.30
CA TYR A 134 11.34 28.16 -2.11
C TYR A 134 11.69 27.46 -3.42
N ALA A 135 11.26 27.99 -4.56
CA ALA A 135 11.58 27.47 -5.88
C ALA A 135 12.14 28.58 -6.78
N TYR A 136 12.79 28.19 -7.87
CA TYR A 136 13.33 29.08 -8.88
C TYR A 136 13.30 28.46 -10.27
N VAL A 137 13.31 29.32 -11.29
CA VAL A 137 13.34 28.90 -12.70
C VAL A 137 14.77 28.99 -13.22
N ALA A 138 15.25 27.92 -13.87
CA ALA A 138 16.53 27.89 -14.58
C ALA A 138 16.38 27.12 -15.91
N ASP A 139 16.77 27.72 -17.02
CA ASP A 139 16.70 27.17 -18.38
C ASP A 139 15.31 26.65 -18.82
N GLY A 140 14.24 27.10 -18.13
CA GLY A 140 12.87 26.70 -18.37
C GLY A 140 12.41 25.49 -17.53
N ASP A 141 13.29 24.93 -16.70
CA ASP A 141 12.96 24.01 -15.61
C ASP A 141 12.65 24.77 -14.32
N VAL A 142 11.88 24.19 -13.42
CA VAL A 142 11.66 24.73 -12.05
C VAL A 142 12.26 23.79 -11.04
N TYR A 143 13.06 24.33 -10.13
CA TYR A 143 13.74 23.59 -9.08
C TYR A 143 13.32 24.06 -7.70
N PHE A 144 13.23 23.12 -6.74
CA PHE A 144 13.11 23.42 -5.33
C PHE A 144 14.49 23.76 -4.75
N ARG A 145 14.60 24.89 -4.02
CA ARG A 145 15.82 25.35 -3.37
C ARG A 145 15.93 24.72 -1.98
N ILE A 146 16.64 23.61 -1.85
CA ILE A 146 16.81 22.90 -0.56
C ILE A 146 17.43 23.81 0.51
N ALA A 147 18.30 24.73 0.13
CA ALA A 147 18.95 25.66 1.06
C ALA A 147 17.95 26.56 1.81
N SER A 148 16.79 26.89 1.21
CA SER A 148 15.76 27.73 1.83
C SER A 148 14.84 26.97 2.78
N PHE A 149 14.92 25.63 2.90
CA PHE A 149 14.12 24.80 3.80
C PHE A 149 14.98 24.21 4.93
N PRO A 150 15.06 24.85 6.11
CA PRO A 150 16.02 24.49 7.17
C PRO A 150 15.86 23.09 7.75
N THR A 151 14.65 22.55 7.77
CA THR A 151 14.31 21.24 8.34
C THR A 151 14.50 20.08 7.37
N TYR A 152 14.98 20.31 6.14
CA TYR A 152 15.25 19.26 5.15
C TYR A 152 16.22 18.21 5.72
N GLY A 153 15.84 16.94 5.65
CA GLY A 153 16.58 15.81 6.22
C GLY A 153 16.03 15.31 7.56
N ALA A 154 14.96 15.93 8.09
CA ALA A 154 14.41 15.58 9.40
C ALA A 154 13.79 14.17 9.43
N LEU A 155 13.07 13.77 8.39
CA LEU A 155 12.45 12.44 8.28
C LEU A 155 13.50 11.35 8.09
N SER A 156 14.45 11.59 7.21
CA SER A 156 15.46 10.61 6.80
C SER A 156 16.70 10.60 7.69
N HIS A 157 16.78 11.54 8.63
CA HIS A 157 17.94 11.77 9.50
C HIS A 157 19.26 11.94 8.72
N VAL A 158 19.18 12.57 7.54
CA VAL A 158 20.33 12.82 6.66
C VAL A 158 21.02 14.11 7.04
N ASP A 159 22.33 14.04 7.28
CA ASP A 159 23.15 15.24 7.47
C ASP A 159 23.28 16.02 6.15
N ARG A 160 22.77 17.25 6.13
CA ARG A 160 22.82 18.15 4.96
C ARG A 160 24.26 18.43 4.48
N SER A 161 25.24 18.44 5.38
CA SER A 161 26.66 18.66 5.03
C SER A 161 27.24 17.54 4.16
N GLY A 162 26.59 16.35 4.15
CA GLY A 162 26.94 15.19 3.34
C GLY A 162 26.25 15.10 1.99
N LEU A 163 25.29 15.98 1.67
CA LEU A 163 24.56 15.97 0.39
C LEU A 163 25.44 16.54 -0.73
N LYS A 164 26.41 15.72 -1.20
CA LYS A 164 27.19 16.02 -2.41
C LYS A 164 26.64 15.23 -3.57
N ALA A 165 26.72 15.80 -4.78
CA ALA A 165 26.34 15.09 -6.00
C ALA A 165 27.03 13.73 -6.08
N GLY A 166 26.23 12.66 -6.19
CA GLY A 166 26.73 11.30 -6.24
C GLY A 166 27.22 10.69 -4.92
N ALA A 167 27.09 11.39 -3.78
CA ALA A 167 27.44 10.84 -2.48
C ALA A 167 26.43 9.74 -2.07
N ARG A 168 26.94 8.63 -1.57
CA ARG A 168 26.13 7.58 -0.93
C ARG A 168 25.73 8.07 0.46
N VAL A 169 24.42 8.15 0.74
CA VAL A 169 23.93 8.42 2.09
C VAL A 169 24.18 7.17 2.96
N ALA A 170 25.07 7.29 3.94
CA ALA A 170 25.29 6.22 4.92
C ALA A 170 24.10 6.20 5.88
N ARG A 171 23.40 5.05 5.97
CA ARG A 171 22.32 4.84 6.96
C ARG A 171 22.92 4.91 8.36
N GLY A 172 22.52 5.90 9.15
CA GLY A 172 22.88 6.02 10.56
C GLY A 172 22.15 4.97 11.40
N GLY A 173 22.92 4.13 12.11
CA GLY A 173 22.37 3.19 13.10
C GLY A 173 23.29 2.00 13.33
N GLY A 174 24.44 2.17 14.01
CA GLY A 174 25.27 1.07 14.48
C GLY A 174 26.71 1.51 14.77
N ARG A 175 27.09 1.49 16.02
CA ARG A 175 28.48 1.72 16.46
C ARG A 175 29.47 0.93 15.59
N GLN A 176 30.32 1.62 14.85
CA GLN A 176 31.47 1.00 14.20
C GLN A 176 32.57 0.73 15.22
N THR A 177 32.87 -0.55 15.43
CA THR A 177 34.18 -0.97 15.92
C THR A 177 34.78 -1.86 14.84
N GLY A 178 35.93 -1.50 14.31
CA GLY A 178 36.79 -2.39 13.54
C GLY A 178 36.85 -2.14 12.05
N SER A 179 38.04 -1.82 11.61
CA SER A 179 38.49 -1.66 10.24
C SER A 179 38.21 -2.89 9.36
N ALA A 180 37.39 -2.72 8.31
CA ALA A 180 37.40 -3.63 7.16
C ALA A 180 37.10 -2.85 5.88
N ARG A 181 37.87 -3.11 4.84
CA ARG A 181 37.73 -2.56 3.49
C ARG A 181 36.35 -2.87 2.90
N PRO A 182 35.77 -1.99 2.11
CA PRO A 182 34.48 -2.28 1.46
C PRO A 182 34.67 -3.29 0.34
N ALA A 183 33.95 -4.39 0.44
CA ALA A 183 33.71 -5.28 -0.69
C ALA A 183 32.56 -4.73 -1.54
N ASP A 184 32.72 -4.84 -2.86
CA ASP A 184 31.88 -4.29 -3.89
C ASP A 184 30.40 -4.73 -3.82
N GLY A 185 29.47 -3.80 -4.19
CA GLY A 185 28.25 -4.21 -4.87
C GLY A 185 26.89 -3.82 -4.30
N GLY A 186 26.75 -2.99 -3.26
CA GLY A 186 25.44 -2.48 -2.84
C GLY A 186 25.16 -1.09 -3.39
N SER A 187 24.23 -0.91 -4.35
CA SER A 187 23.87 0.40 -4.87
C SER A 187 23.00 1.15 -3.84
N ALA A 188 23.62 2.08 -3.11
CA ALA A 188 22.87 3.12 -2.42
C ALA A 188 22.09 3.97 -3.45
N PRO A 189 20.90 4.50 -3.12
CA PRO A 189 20.16 5.36 -4.04
C PRO A 189 21.04 6.56 -4.42
N ARG A 190 21.34 6.67 -5.71
CA ARG A 190 22.03 7.83 -6.26
C ARG A 190 20.98 8.90 -6.52
N ILE A 191 21.22 10.12 -6.04
CA ILE A 191 20.53 11.30 -6.56
C ILE A 191 20.93 11.35 -8.04
N LYS A 192 19.97 11.16 -8.97
CA LYS A 192 20.23 11.32 -10.39
C LYS A 192 20.62 12.77 -10.61
N GLN A 193 21.80 13.00 -11.15
CA GLN A 193 22.29 14.31 -11.49
C GLN A 193 21.56 14.75 -12.77
N ASP A 194 20.60 15.66 -12.62
CA ASP A 194 20.01 16.36 -13.77
C ASP A 194 21.12 17.22 -14.41
N ARG A 195 21.16 17.27 -15.74
CA ARG A 195 22.24 17.90 -16.50
C ARG A 195 22.09 19.41 -16.73
N TYR A 196 21.51 20.15 -15.76
CA TYR A 196 21.13 21.56 -15.95
C TYR A 196 21.82 22.48 -14.93
N ASP A 197 21.83 23.78 -15.25
CA ASP A 197 22.39 24.83 -14.38
C ASP A 197 21.49 25.06 -13.14
N LYS A 198 21.69 24.24 -12.11
CA LYS A 198 21.08 24.40 -10.80
C LYS A 198 21.90 25.35 -9.93
N GLU A 199 21.24 26.10 -9.04
CA GLU A 199 21.94 26.87 -8.00
C GLU A 199 22.73 25.95 -7.06
N SER A 200 22.21 24.76 -6.80
CA SER A 200 22.87 23.74 -6.01
C SER A 200 22.67 22.35 -6.63
N VAL A 201 23.67 21.52 -6.59
CA VAL A 201 23.63 20.14 -7.08
C VAL A 201 22.62 19.26 -6.31
N SER A 202 22.24 19.66 -5.11
CA SER A 202 21.26 18.96 -4.27
C SER A 202 19.81 19.34 -4.57
N ASP A 203 19.54 20.47 -5.25
CA ASP A 203 18.19 20.91 -5.58
C ASP A 203 17.52 19.93 -6.54
N PHE A 204 16.19 19.74 -6.39
CA PHE A 204 15.44 18.76 -7.17
C PHE A 204 14.39 19.44 -8.07
N ALA A 205 14.11 18.81 -9.22
CA ALA A 205 13.19 19.34 -10.20
C ALA A 205 11.72 19.19 -9.74
N LEU A 206 10.99 20.30 -9.81
CA LEU A 206 9.53 20.37 -9.64
C LEU A 206 8.82 20.32 -10.98
N TRP A 207 9.40 20.94 -12.02
CA TRP A 207 8.89 20.96 -13.38
C TRP A 207 10.05 20.89 -14.36
N LYS A 208 9.91 20.08 -15.38
CA LYS A 208 10.92 19.91 -16.45
C LYS A 208 10.36 20.44 -17.76
N LYS A 209 11.10 21.33 -18.42
CA LYS A 209 10.78 21.87 -19.73
C LYS A 209 10.53 20.75 -20.74
N ALA A 210 9.43 20.88 -21.50
CA ALA A 210 9.10 19.92 -22.54
C ALA A 210 10.18 19.81 -23.61
N GLN A 211 10.49 18.57 -23.98
CA GLN A 211 11.31 18.25 -25.12
C GLN A 211 10.40 17.89 -26.31
N PRO A 212 10.87 18.00 -27.57
CA PRO A 212 10.06 17.58 -28.73
C PRO A 212 9.60 16.12 -28.68
N ALA A 213 10.31 15.27 -27.94
CA ALA A 213 9.95 13.88 -27.73
C ALA A 213 8.75 13.74 -26.77
N ASP A 214 8.68 14.56 -25.71
CA ASP A 214 7.58 14.55 -24.73
C ASP A 214 6.25 14.91 -25.40
N GLU A 215 6.26 15.87 -26.34
CA GLU A 215 5.09 16.26 -27.11
C GLU A 215 4.51 15.11 -27.93
N LYS A 216 5.38 14.29 -28.54
CA LYS A 216 4.97 13.17 -29.40
C LYS A 216 4.25 12.07 -28.64
N ILE A 217 4.60 11.89 -27.38
CA ILE A 217 4.04 10.84 -26.52
C ILE A 217 2.95 11.36 -25.57
N GLY A 218 2.56 12.65 -25.71
CA GLY A 218 1.51 13.26 -24.90
C GLY A 218 1.92 13.56 -23.45
N ALA A 219 3.22 13.85 -23.20
CA ALA A 219 3.78 14.09 -21.88
C ALA A 219 4.21 15.55 -21.67
N ALA A 220 3.46 16.52 -22.22
CA ALA A 220 3.75 17.95 -22.10
C ALA A 220 2.46 18.75 -21.85
N TRP A 221 2.51 19.64 -20.86
CA TRP A 221 1.40 20.49 -20.45
C TRP A 221 1.83 21.96 -20.36
N ASP A 222 0.87 22.87 -20.51
CA ASP A 222 1.10 24.30 -20.33
C ASP A 222 1.10 24.67 -18.84
N ALA A 223 2.05 25.52 -18.45
CA ALA A 223 2.13 26.08 -17.10
C ALA A 223 2.59 27.57 -17.19
N PRO A 224 2.30 28.40 -16.15
CA PRO A 224 2.71 29.81 -16.15
C PRO A 224 4.23 30.01 -16.27
N PHE A 225 5.00 29.03 -15.83
CA PHE A 225 6.48 29.02 -15.87
C PHE A 225 7.04 28.31 -17.11
N GLY A 226 6.19 27.94 -18.07
CA GLY A 226 6.58 27.35 -19.36
C GLY A 226 5.98 25.95 -19.59
N ARG A 227 5.94 25.56 -20.86
CA ARG A 227 5.43 24.25 -21.27
C ARG A 227 6.41 23.14 -20.86
N GLY A 228 5.88 22.09 -20.17
CA GLY A 228 6.73 21.06 -19.59
C GLY A 228 5.95 19.90 -18.96
N ARG A 229 6.60 19.20 -18.05
CA ARG A 229 6.06 18.06 -17.29
C ARG A 229 6.49 18.10 -15.84
N PRO A 230 5.71 17.50 -14.92
CA PRO A 230 6.06 17.49 -13.50
C PRO A 230 7.34 16.69 -13.22
N GLY A 231 8.03 17.07 -12.14
CA GLY A 231 8.98 16.22 -11.46
C GLY A 231 8.26 15.14 -10.65
N TRP A 232 8.91 14.04 -10.39
CA TRP A 232 8.29 12.89 -9.69
C TRP A 232 7.78 13.20 -8.28
N HIS A 233 8.44 14.10 -7.54
CA HIS A 233 8.11 14.32 -6.13
C HIS A 233 6.90 15.23 -5.92
N ILE A 234 6.59 16.14 -6.86
CA ILE A 234 5.48 17.08 -6.74
C ILE A 234 4.11 16.40 -6.87
N GLU A 235 4.08 15.25 -7.53
CA GLU A 235 2.86 14.49 -7.81
C GLU A 235 2.13 14.13 -6.51
N CYS A 236 2.82 13.46 -5.58
CA CYS A 236 2.23 12.99 -4.33
C CYS A 236 1.81 14.15 -3.42
N SER A 237 2.63 15.21 -3.31
CA SER A 237 2.29 16.41 -2.55
C SER A 237 1.00 17.06 -3.05
N ALA A 238 0.87 17.22 -4.37
CA ALA A 238 -0.31 17.83 -4.98
C ALA A 238 -1.57 16.96 -4.84
N MET A 239 -1.43 15.64 -5.04
CA MET A 239 -2.54 14.70 -4.89
C MET A 239 -3.00 14.57 -3.45
N ALA A 240 -2.07 14.49 -2.48
CA ALA A 240 -2.40 14.46 -1.06
C ALA A 240 -3.17 15.73 -0.65
N ARG A 241 -2.68 16.91 -1.03
CA ARG A 241 -3.34 18.20 -0.75
C ARG A 241 -4.74 18.27 -1.33
N LYS A 242 -4.94 17.79 -2.58
CA LYS A 242 -6.23 17.81 -3.28
C LYS A 242 -7.31 17.03 -2.54
N PHE A 243 -6.99 15.83 -2.06
CA PHE A 243 -7.98 14.90 -1.51
C PHE A 243 -8.08 14.94 0.01
N LEU A 244 -7.02 15.31 0.72
CA LEU A 244 -6.93 15.22 2.17
C LEU A 244 -6.63 16.56 2.85
N GLY A 245 -6.29 17.61 2.07
CA GLY A 245 -5.99 18.95 2.59
C GLY A 245 -4.50 19.17 2.85
N ASP A 246 -4.19 20.34 3.48
CA ASP A 246 -2.81 20.79 3.69
C ASP A 246 -2.04 19.93 4.70
N THR A 247 -2.73 19.36 5.68
CA THR A 247 -2.18 18.45 6.69
C THR A 247 -2.99 17.16 6.70
N ILE A 248 -2.33 16.03 6.65
CA ILE A 248 -2.94 14.69 6.64
C ILE A 248 -2.63 13.92 7.92
N ASP A 249 -3.46 12.93 8.26
CA ASP A 249 -3.24 12.12 9.46
C ASP A 249 -2.02 11.20 9.30
N ILE A 250 -2.01 10.39 8.25
CA ILE A 250 -0.98 9.38 8.03
C ILE A 250 -0.47 9.45 6.59
N HIS A 251 0.85 9.48 6.43
CA HIS A 251 1.52 9.20 5.17
C HIS A 251 2.31 7.90 5.28
N ALA A 252 2.11 6.96 4.34
CA ALA A 252 2.81 5.70 4.37
C ALA A 252 3.46 5.33 3.03
N GLY A 253 4.59 4.59 3.11
CA GLY A 253 5.35 4.15 1.95
C GLY A 253 6.31 3.01 2.24
N GLY A 254 7.05 2.56 1.23
CA GLY A 254 8.22 1.72 1.42
C GLY A 254 9.39 2.52 2.02
N VAL A 255 10.24 1.87 2.80
CA VAL A 255 11.40 2.54 3.42
C VAL A 255 12.36 3.17 2.41
N ASP A 256 12.34 2.73 1.15
CA ASP A 256 13.12 3.31 0.04
C ASP A 256 12.58 4.66 -0.45
N LEU A 257 11.33 4.96 -0.16
CA LEU A 257 10.72 6.25 -0.47
C LEU A 257 11.06 7.32 0.58
N MET A 258 11.50 6.93 1.78
CA MET A 258 11.84 7.85 2.85
C MET A 258 12.79 8.96 2.37
N PHE A 259 13.83 8.57 1.60
CA PHE A 259 14.75 9.49 0.97
C PHE A 259 15.06 9.07 -0.49
N PRO A 260 14.96 10.01 -1.44
CA PRO A 260 14.64 11.42 -1.27
C PRO A 260 13.14 11.77 -1.34
N HIS A 261 12.25 10.81 -1.71
CA HIS A 261 10.88 11.10 -2.15
C HIS A 261 10.03 11.77 -1.04
N HIS A 262 9.83 11.12 0.10
CA HIS A 262 9.03 11.67 1.20
C HIS A 262 9.66 12.90 1.85
N GLU A 263 10.99 12.97 1.91
CA GLU A 263 11.68 14.16 2.36
C GLU A 263 11.40 15.37 1.45
N ASN A 264 11.36 15.14 0.12
CA ASN A 264 11.02 16.16 -0.85
C ASN A 264 9.53 16.54 -0.78
N GLU A 265 8.65 15.59 -0.50
CA GLU A 265 7.22 15.87 -0.30
C GLU A 265 6.97 16.75 0.93
N ILE A 266 7.67 16.50 2.05
CA ILE A 266 7.64 17.37 3.23
C ILE A 266 8.07 18.78 2.84
N ALA A 267 9.23 18.90 2.18
CA ALA A 267 9.77 20.20 1.79
C ALA A 267 8.79 20.97 0.89
N GLN A 268 8.20 20.32 -0.11
CA GLN A 268 7.22 20.91 -1.03
C GLN A 268 5.95 21.38 -0.30
N SER A 269 5.36 20.47 0.48
CA SER A 269 4.07 20.73 1.11
C SER A 269 4.17 21.77 2.23
N GLU A 270 5.18 21.66 3.09
CA GLU A 270 5.36 22.56 4.23
C GLU A 270 5.87 23.95 3.80
N ALA A 271 6.71 24.02 2.76
CA ALA A 271 7.14 25.31 2.21
C ALA A 271 6.01 26.08 1.52
N ALA A 272 5.06 25.37 0.90
CA ALA A 272 3.90 25.99 0.25
C ALA A 272 2.82 26.41 1.24
N THR A 273 2.58 25.62 2.29
CA THR A 273 1.43 25.81 3.20
C THR A 273 1.78 26.40 4.55
N HIS A 274 3.05 26.36 4.96
CA HIS A 274 3.55 26.69 6.29
C HIS A 274 2.88 25.87 7.42
N LYS A 275 2.41 24.65 7.08
CA LYS A 275 1.80 23.70 8.00
C LYS A 275 2.53 22.36 7.93
N PRO A 276 2.51 21.53 8.99
CA PRO A 276 3.01 20.16 8.92
C PRO A 276 2.26 19.38 7.82
N PHE A 277 2.99 18.64 7.00
CA PHE A 277 2.38 17.88 5.90
C PHE A 277 1.64 16.63 6.40
N ALA A 278 2.28 15.79 7.20
CA ALA A 278 1.65 14.63 7.80
C ALA A 278 2.00 14.50 9.29
N ARG A 279 1.02 14.08 10.09
CA ARG A 279 1.22 13.87 11.54
C ARG A 279 2.00 12.60 11.84
N VAL A 280 1.73 11.52 11.10
CA VAL A 280 2.37 10.22 11.29
C VAL A 280 2.95 9.73 9.98
N TRP A 281 4.22 9.33 10.02
CA TRP A 281 4.95 8.76 8.88
C TRP A 281 5.22 7.28 9.14
N LEU A 282 4.71 6.41 8.27
CA LEU A 282 4.88 4.96 8.40
C LEU A 282 5.66 4.39 7.22
N HIS A 283 6.66 3.57 7.51
CA HIS A 283 7.47 2.96 6.45
C HIS A 283 7.57 1.44 6.62
N SER A 284 7.21 0.71 5.55
CA SER A 284 7.39 -0.74 5.50
C SER A 284 8.79 -1.11 5.02
N GLU A 285 9.40 -2.11 5.67
CA GLU A 285 10.72 -2.64 5.30
C GLU A 285 10.68 -3.53 4.06
N PHE A 286 11.87 -3.79 3.51
CA PHE A 286 12.03 -4.53 2.27
C PHE A 286 11.67 -6.01 2.34
N LEU A 287 11.24 -6.51 1.19
CA LEU A 287 11.37 -7.92 0.86
C LEU A 287 12.81 -8.18 0.38
N ILE A 288 13.46 -9.18 0.97
CA ILE A 288 14.82 -9.61 0.65
C ILE A 288 14.81 -11.03 0.09
N ASP A 289 15.79 -11.34 -0.74
CA ASP A 289 15.97 -12.68 -1.29
C ASP A 289 16.67 -13.63 -0.29
N ALA A 290 16.96 -14.86 -0.73
CA ALA A 290 17.64 -15.86 0.08
C ALA A 290 19.07 -15.44 0.50
N THR A 291 19.72 -14.53 -0.27
CA THR A 291 21.07 -14.03 0.04
C THR A 291 21.05 -12.86 1.03
N GLY A 292 19.87 -12.31 1.35
CA GLY A 292 19.69 -11.13 2.20
C GLY A 292 19.80 -9.80 1.46
N GLU A 293 19.90 -9.84 0.13
CA GLU A 293 19.89 -8.66 -0.72
C GLU A 293 18.45 -8.19 -1.01
N LYS A 294 18.26 -6.86 -1.20
CA LYS A 294 16.97 -6.32 -1.64
C LYS A 294 16.63 -6.91 -3.01
N MET A 295 15.45 -7.50 -3.14
CA MET A 295 14.93 -7.92 -4.43
C MET A 295 14.86 -6.72 -5.38
N SER A 296 15.63 -6.76 -6.45
CA SER A 296 15.71 -5.68 -7.45
C SER A 296 15.85 -6.24 -8.86
N LYS A 297 15.33 -5.45 -9.84
CA LYS A 297 15.42 -5.81 -11.27
C LYS A 297 16.84 -6.06 -11.77
N SER A 298 17.82 -5.30 -11.26
CA SER A 298 19.23 -5.36 -11.70
C SER A 298 19.96 -6.62 -11.26
N ALA A 299 19.42 -7.36 -10.27
CA ALA A 299 20.01 -8.60 -9.75
C ALA A 299 19.32 -9.88 -10.29
N GLY A 300 18.42 -9.77 -11.27
CA GLY A 300 17.65 -10.91 -11.81
C GLY A 300 16.51 -11.40 -10.92
N GLY A 301 16.24 -10.70 -9.79
CA GLY A 301 15.23 -11.07 -8.79
C GLY A 301 13.91 -10.28 -8.89
N PHE A 302 13.46 -9.96 -10.11
CA PHE A 302 12.17 -9.31 -10.30
C PHE A 302 11.06 -10.35 -10.40
N THR A 303 10.47 -10.72 -9.26
CA THR A 303 9.33 -11.63 -9.19
C THR A 303 8.05 -10.81 -9.00
N THR A 304 7.09 -11.00 -9.87
CA THR A 304 5.74 -10.42 -9.76
C THR A 304 4.81 -11.35 -8.97
N LEU A 305 3.65 -10.86 -8.57
CA LEU A 305 2.58 -11.70 -8.02
C LEU A 305 2.20 -12.81 -9.01
N ARG A 306 2.10 -12.45 -10.30
CA ARG A 306 1.70 -13.35 -11.38
C ARG A 306 2.72 -14.47 -11.60
N ASP A 307 4.01 -14.21 -11.41
CA ASP A 307 5.05 -15.23 -11.48
C ASP A 307 4.90 -16.25 -10.34
N LEU A 308 4.60 -15.81 -9.12
CA LEU A 308 4.37 -16.70 -7.97
C LEU A 308 3.12 -17.56 -8.18
N ILE A 309 2.04 -16.99 -8.70
CA ILE A 309 0.82 -17.73 -9.03
C ILE A 309 1.10 -18.75 -10.15
N ALA A 310 1.83 -18.36 -11.19
CA ALA A 310 2.23 -19.28 -12.27
C ALA A 310 3.15 -20.41 -11.79
N ALA A 311 3.94 -20.16 -10.74
CA ALA A 311 4.74 -21.19 -10.05
C ALA A 311 3.89 -22.13 -9.16
N GLY A 312 2.59 -21.86 -9.00
CA GLY A 312 1.66 -22.73 -8.27
C GLY A 312 1.34 -22.28 -6.83
N HIS A 313 1.80 -21.09 -6.41
CA HIS A 313 1.44 -20.55 -5.10
C HIS A 313 0.02 -19.99 -5.09
N GLU A 314 -0.77 -20.35 -4.07
CA GLU A 314 -2.11 -19.80 -3.88
C GLU A 314 -2.04 -18.30 -3.53
N PRO A 315 -2.88 -17.42 -4.11
CA PRO A 315 -2.88 -15.99 -3.80
C PRO A 315 -3.03 -15.68 -2.31
N LEU A 316 -3.88 -16.41 -1.59
CA LEU A 316 -4.08 -16.20 -0.14
C LEU A 316 -2.89 -16.68 0.70
N ALA A 317 -2.10 -17.64 0.23
CA ALA A 317 -0.83 -18.01 0.85
C ALA A 317 0.20 -16.88 0.69
N ILE A 318 0.25 -16.25 -0.51
CA ILE A 318 1.11 -15.08 -0.77
C ILE A 318 0.68 -13.89 0.09
N ARG A 319 -0.64 -13.60 0.16
CA ARG A 319 -1.18 -12.56 1.06
C ARG A 319 -0.76 -12.79 2.50
N TYR A 320 -1.01 -13.99 3.02
CA TYR A 320 -0.63 -14.35 4.40
C TYR A 320 0.87 -14.19 4.62
N PHE A 321 1.70 -14.68 3.70
CA PHE A 321 3.16 -14.54 3.76
C PHE A 321 3.59 -13.08 3.90
N LEU A 322 3.08 -12.21 3.04
CA LEU A 322 3.50 -10.79 2.99
C LEU A 322 3.06 -9.99 4.22
N MET A 323 1.93 -10.38 4.86
CA MET A 323 1.37 -9.68 6.01
C MET A 323 1.85 -10.25 7.36
N ALA A 324 1.89 -11.58 7.48
CA ALA A 324 1.92 -12.27 8.77
C ALA A 324 3.30 -12.81 9.17
N ASN A 325 4.22 -13.03 8.23
CA ASN A 325 5.49 -13.68 8.52
C ASN A 325 6.54 -12.78 9.19
N ALA A 326 6.37 -11.47 9.09
CA ALA A 326 7.25 -10.51 9.76
C ALA A 326 6.52 -9.19 10.00
N HIS A 327 6.84 -8.53 11.11
CA HIS A 327 6.36 -7.18 11.36
C HIS A 327 6.68 -6.25 10.17
N TYR A 328 5.80 -5.29 9.83
CA TYR A 328 5.97 -4.46 8.64
C TYR A 328 7.30 -3.66 8.62
N ARG A 329 7.82 -3.31 9.79
CA ARG A 329 9.13 -2.63 9.95
C ARG A 329 10.34 -3.58 9.96
N SER A 330 10.13 -4.87 9.79
CA SER A 330 11.21 -5.88 9.71
C SER A 330 11.37 -6.36 8.28
N LYS A 331 12.60 -6.65 7.86
CA LYS A 331 12.86 -7.28 6.57
C LYS A 331 12.19 -8.65 6.50
N LEU A 332 11.53 -8.94 5.39
CA LEU A 332 10.91 -10.23 5.12
C LEU A 332 11.73 -10.97 4.07
N ARG A 333 12.11 -12.21 4.38
CA ARG A 333 12.87 -13.05 3.44
C ARG A 333 11.90 -13.89 2.61
N LEU A 334 11.98 -13.75 1.28
CA LEU A 334 11.25 -14.60 0.35
C LEU A 334 12.05 -15.87 0.09
N SER A 335 11.43 -17.02 0.34
CA SER A 335 11.91 -18.33 -0.09
C SER A 335 10.73 -19.27 -0.34
N GLU A 336 10.94 -20.33 -1.10
CA GLU A 336 9.92 -21.35 -1.36
C GLU A 336 9.41 -21.98 -0.08
N GLU A 337 10.31 -22.28 0.87
CA GLU A 337 9.94 -22.86 2.17
C GLU A 337 9.05 -21.91 2.99
N ALA A 338 9.36 -20.60 2.96
CA ALA A 338 8.59 -19.60 3.69
C ALA A 338 7.19 -19.41 3.07
N LEU A 339 7.08 -19.43 1.75
CA LEU A 339 5.79 -19.38 1.05
C LEU A 339 4.96 -20.63 1.32
N HIS A 340 5.56 -21.81 1.27
CA HIS A 340 4.89 -23.06 1.58
C HIS A 340 4.40 -23.09 3.04
N ALA A 341 5.26 -22.71 4.01
CA ALA A 341 4.87 -22.63 5.41
C ALA A 341 3.73 -21.64 5.66
N ALA A 342 3.74 -20.49 4.96
CA ALA A 342 2.66 -19.50 5.03
C ALA A 342 1.34 -20.06 4.47
N GLY A 343 1.38 -20.82 3.38
CA GLY A 343 0.22 -21.53 2.83
C GLY A 343 -0.38 -22.52 3.82
N GLU A 344 0.47 -23.31 4.50
CA GLU A 344 0.03 -24.24 5.54
C GLU A 344 -0.60 -23.52 6.74
N GLN A 345 -0.05 -22.38 7.16
CA GLN A 345 -0.62 -21.58 8.24
C GLN A 345 -1.98 -20.98 7.85
N ALA A 346 -2.09 -20.39 6.67
CA ALA A 346 -3.36 -19.87 6.14
C ALA A 346 -4.42 -20.97 6.04
N ARG A 347 -4.04 -22.17 5.55
CA ARG A 347 -4.92 -23.33 5.49
C ARG A 347 -5.41 -23.77 6.87
N ARG A 348 -4.49 -23.85 7.86
CA ARG A 348 -4.86 -24.22 9.25
C ARG A 348 -5.88 -23.26 9.85
N LEU A 349 -5.74 -21.95 9.62
CA LEU A 349 -6.71 -20.95 10.07
C LEU A 349 -8.06 -21.14 9.38
N ARG A 350 -8.07 -21.40 8.07
CA ARG A 350 -9.28 -21.67 7.28
C ARG A 350 -9.99 -22.93 7.73
N ASP A 351 -9.24 -24.02 7.92
CA ASP A 351 -9.79 -25.30 8.40
C ASP A 351 -10.39 -25.14 9.81
N PHE A 352 -9.72 -24.39 10.69
CA PHE A 352 -10.25 -24.07 12.00
C PHE A 352 -11.56 -23.26 11.94
N ALA A 353 -11.60 -22.20 11.13
CA ALA A 353 -12.81 -21.38 10.95
C ALA A 353 -13.97 -22.23 10.43
N ASN A 354 -13.73 -23.07 9.40
CA ASN A 354 -14.72 -23.98 8.86
C ASN A 354 -15.21 -25.01 9.89
N ARG A 355 -14.31 -25.50 10.73
CA ARG A 355 -14.66 -26.46 11.79
C ARG A 355 -15.56 -25.81 12.84
N VAL A 356 -15.21 -24.62 13.36
CA VAL A 356 -16.04 -23.87 14.31
C VAL A 356 -17.40 -23.53 13.72
N GLN A 357 -17.44 -23.13 12.45
CA GLN A 357 -18.68 -22.76 11.76
C GLN A 357 -19.68 -23.94 11.67
N ARG A 358 -19.15 -25.15 11.43
CA ARG A 358 -19.94 -26.38 11.30
C ARG A 358 -20.15 -27.11 12.64
N LEU A 359 -19.55 -26.62 13.72
CA LEU A 359 -19.65 -27.24 15.04
C LEU A 359 -21.10 -27.24 15.52
N VAL A 360 -21.56 -28.41 15.95
CA VAL A 360 -22.82 -28.55 16.71
C VAL A 360 -22.45 -28.47 18.19
N PRO A 361 -22.81 -27.40 18.88
CA PRO A 361 -22.46 -27.24 20.29
C PRO A 361 -23.17 -28.27 21.15
N VAL A 362 -22.57 -28.60 22.29
CA VAL A 362 -23.12 -29.53 23.28
C VAL A 362 -23.48 -28.78 24.58
N GLU A 363 -24.33 -29.39 25.38
CA GLU A 363 -24.72 -28.81 26.68
C GLU A 363 -23.63 -29.14 27.74
N VAL A 364 -22.61 -28.27 27.83
CA VAL A 364 -21.47 -28.42 28.75
C VAL A 364 -21.10 -27.07 29.36
N ASP A 365 -20.40 -27.09 30.48
CA ASP A 365 -19.73 -25.90 31.03
C ASP A 365 -18.41 -25.72 30.27
N ASP A 366 -18.35 -24.69 29.43
CA ASP A 366 -17.18 -24.30 28.66
C ASP A 366 -16.54 -22.96 29.11
N ALA A 367 -16.81 -22.54 30.34
CA ALA A 367 -16.33 -21.28 30.89
C ALA A 367 -14.80 -21.14 30.88
N GLU A 368 -14.05 -22.24 30.91
CA GLU A 368 -12.59 -22.20 30.80
C GLU A 368 -12.18 -21.84 29.36
N LEU A 369 -12.78 -22.49 28.38
CA LEU A 369 -12.56 -22.14 26.96
C LEU A 369 -12.94 -20.69 26.68
N CYS A 370 -14.09 -20.24 27.17
CA CYS A 370 -14.54 -18.85 27.00
C CYS A 370 -13.51 -17.85 27.53
N ARG A 371 -12.94 -18.08 28.71
CA ARG A 371 -11.88 -17.23 29.27
C ARG A 371 -10.60 -17.23 28.42
N HIS A 372 -10.23 -18.36 27.82
CA HIS A 372 -9.08 -18.46 26.92
C HIS A 372 -9.33 -17.71 25.61
N VAL A 373 -10.54 -17.76 25.06
CA VAL A 373 -10.92 -16.99 23.86
C VAL A 373 -10.85 -15.49 24.15
N ASP A 374 -11.45 -15.04 25.26
CA ASP A 374 -11.43 -13.63 25.65
C ASP A 374 -10.00 -13.12 25.88
N GLY A 375 -9.18 -13.87 26.61
CA GLY A 375 -7.78 -13.52 26.81
C GLY A 375 -6.95 -13.53 25.52
N THR A 376 -7.32 -14.35 24.54
CA THR A 376 -6.68 -14.35 23.21
C THR A 376 -7.12 -13.15 22.39
N ALA A 377 -8.40 -12.80 22.41
CA ALA A 377 -8.94 -11.63 21.75
C ALA A 377 -8.29 -10.33 22.27
N GLU A 378 -8.07 -10.25 23.59
CA GLU A 378 -7.38 -9.12 24.22
C GLU A 378 -5.91 -9.04 23.76
N ARG A 379 -5.15 -10.12 23.86
CA ARG A 379 -3.73 -10.17 23.40
C ARG A 379 -3.60 -9.87 21.91
N TYR A 380 -4.52 -10.36 21.09
CA TYR A 380 -4.53 -10.07 19.64
C TYR A 380 -4.72 -8.57 19.40
N ARG A 381 -5.73 -7.96 20.07
CA ARG A 381 -6.01 -6.53 19.95
C ARG A 381 -4.85 -5.68 20.45
N GLU A 382 -4.28 -6.00 21.61
CA GLU A 382 -3.10 -5.32 22.16
C GLU A 382 -1.91 -5.34 21.19
N ALA A 383 -1.67 -6.46 20.51
CA ALA A 383 -0.59 -6.59 19.55
C ALA A 383 -0.83 -5.70 18.31
N LEU A 384 -2.06 -5.61 17.81
CA LEU A 384 -2.41 -4.75 16.68
C LEU A 384 -2.39 -3.26 17.09
N ASP A 385 -2.83 -2.93 18.31
CA ASP A 385 -2.77 -1.57 18.86
C ASP A 385 -1.34 -1.12 19.15
N ASP A 386 -0.40 -2.04 19.31
CA ASP A 386 1.03 -1.76 19.47
C ASP A 386 1.78 -1.85 18.12
N ASP A 387 1.50 -0.91 17.24
CA ASP A 387 2.21 -0.73 15.97
C ASP A 387 1.92 -1.85 14.94
N LEU A 388 0.67 -2.28 14.89
CA LEU A 388 0.18 -3.27 13.92
C LEU A 388 0.98 -4.59 13.95
N ASN A 389 1.31 -5.09 15.12
CA ASN A 389 2.12 -6.29 15.30
C ASN A 389 1.31 -7.57 15.04
N LEU A 390 0.87 -7.74 13.80
CA LEU A 390 0.09 -8.89 13.35
C LEU A 390 0.76 -10.24 13.65
N PRO A 391 2.09 -10.43 13.43
CA PRO A 391 2.74 -11.69 13.77
C PRO A 391 2.61 -12.08 15.24
N GLN A 392 2.73 -11.11 16.17
CA GLN A 392 2.56 -11.35 17.60
C GLN A 392 1.11 -11.72 17.94
N GLY A 393 0.14 -10.99 17.37
CA GLY A 393 -1.28 -11.29 17.55
C GLY A 393 -1.64 -12.69 17.08
N LEU A 394 -1.12 -13.11 15.91
CA LEU A 394 -1.36 -14.46 15.36
C LEU A 394 -0.70 -15.56 16.20
N GLY A 395 0.40 -15.29 16.87
CA GLY A 395 0.98 -16.24 17.83
C GLY A 395 -0.04 -16.66 18.90
N ALA A 396 -0.74 -15.70 19.51
CA ALA A 396 -1.79 -15.98 20.48
C ALA A 396 -2.98 -16.74 19.87
N VAL A 397 -3.36 -16.40 18.63
CA VAL A 397 -4.44 -17.10 17.91
C VAL A 397 -4.09 -18.56 17.64
N PHE A 398 -2.86 -18.86 17.19
CA PHE A 398 -2.44 -20.25 16.94
C PHE A 398 -2.36 -21.10 18.20
N ASP A 399 -2.05 -20.51 19.35
CA ASP A 399 -2.11 -21.21 20.63
C ASP A 399 -3.56 -21.62 20.96
N LEU A 400 -4.51 -20.68 20.82
CA LEU A 400 -5.93 -20.97 21.02
C LEU A 400 -6.47 -21.99 19.99
N VAL A 401 -6.05 -21.94 18.73
CA VAL A 401 -6.46 -22.90 17.69
C VAL A 401 -6.16 -24.35 18.12
N ARG A 402 -5.01 -24.59 18.78
CA ARG A 402 -4.66 -25.92 19.31
C ARG A 402 -5.59 -26.33 20.45
N GLU A 403 -5.82 -25.46 21.39
CA GLU A 403 -6.67 -25.71 22.57
C GLU A 403 -8.15 -25.92 22.15
N ALA A 404 -8.68 -25.04 21.31
CA ALA A 404 -10.06 -25.15 20.84
C ALA A 404 -10.28 -26.39 19.98
N ASN A 405 -9.29 -26.81 19.16
CA ASN A 405 -9.39 -28.07 18.43
C ASN A 405 -9.44 -29.28 19.37
N ALA A 406 -8.65 -29.31 20.43
CA ALA A 406 -8.70 -30.36 21.43
C ALA A 406 -10.07 -30.40 22.15
N ALA A 407 -10.58 -29.24 22.58
CA ALA A 407 -11.92 -29.15 23.19
C ALA A 407 -13.03 -29.62 22.24
N MET A 408 -12.94 -29.30 20.95
CA MET A 408 -13.89 -29.81 19.94
C MET A 408 -13.79 -31.32 19.74
N ASP A 409 -12.59 -31.91 19.81
CA ASP A 409 -12.38 -33.36 19.70
C ASP A 409 -12.96 -34.11 20.91
N GLU A 410 -12.92 -33.50 22.10
CA GLU A 410 -13.47 -34.01 23.34
C GLU A 410 -14.98 -33.76 23.49
N GLY A 411 -15.60 -33.00 22.58
CA GLY A 411 -17.01 -32.62 22.69
C GLY A 411 -17.26 -31.66 23.88
N ALA A 412 -16.29 -30.81 24.17
CA ALA A 412 -16.30 -29.90 25.34
C ALA A 412 -16.52 -28.42 24.90
N VAL A 413 -17.27 -28.17 23.84
CA VAL A 413 -17.58 -26.81 23.38
C VAL A 413 -19.09 -26.59 23.39
N GLY A 414 -19.54 -25.68 24.22
CA GLY A 414 -20.91 -25.20 24.33
C GLY A 414 -21.25 -24.11 23.32
N GLU A 415 -22.48 -23.62 23.38
CA GLU A 415 -22.93 -22.55 22.47
C GLU A 415 -22.18 -21.25 22.73
N GLU A 416 -21.88 -20.92 23.99
CA GLU A 416 -21.17 -19.68 24.35
C GLU A 416 -19.74 -19.71 23.81
N GLY A 417 -18.98 -20.76 24.03
CA GLY A 417 -17.62 -20.92 23.50
C GLY A 417 -17.60 -20.89 21.98
N ARG A 418 -18.58 -21.53 21.30
CA ARG A 418 -18.72 -21.46 19.85
C ARG A 418 -18.94 -20.03 19.36
N GLN A 419 -19.81 -19.25 19.99
CA GLN A 419 -20.09 -17.87 19.60
C GLN A 419 -18.86 -16.97 19.80
N GLN A 420 -18.14 -17.12 20.91
CA GLN A 420 -16.91 -16.37 21.15
C GLN A 420 -15.80 -16.73 20.16
N LEU A 421 -15.63 -18.00 19.80
CA LEU A 421 -14.69 -18.44 18.77
C LEU A 421 -15.05 -17.83 17.40
N LEU A 422 -16.33 -17.79 17.01
CA LEU A 422 -16.77 -17.15 15.79
C LEU A 422 -16.49 -15.64 15.78
N ALA A 423 -16.74 -14.95 16.89
CA ALA A 423 -16.45 -13.52 17.03
C ALA A 423 -14.94 -13.23 16.90
N LEU A 424 -14.08 -14.05 17.50
CA LEU A 424 -12.64 -13.92 17.34
C LEU A 424 -12.18 -14.17 15.91
N ILE A 425 -12.72 -15.22 15.24
CA ILE A 425 -12.43 -15.52 13.85
C ILE A 425 -12.79 -14.32 12.96
N GLU A 426 -13.94 -13.69 13.17
CA GLU A 426 -14.36 -12.51 12.43
C GLU A 426 -13.38 -11.34 12.58
N VAL A 427 -12.93 -11.06 13.82
CA VAL A 427 -11.94 -9.99 14.07
C VAL A 427 -10.60 -10.30 13.40
N VAL A 428 -10.11 -11.54 13.49
CA VAL A 428 -8.84 -11.95 12.88
C VAL A 428 -8.94 -11.91 11.35
N ASP A 429 -10.05 -12.41 10.78
CA ASP A 429 -10.24 -12.45 9.33
C ASP A 429 -10.54 -11.08 8.74
N THR A 430 -11.06 -10.13 9.53
CA THR A 430 -11.16 -8.72 9.10
C THR A 430 -9.78 -8.16 8.74
N HIS A 431 -8.70 -8.55 9.42
CA HIS A 431 -7.35 -8.14 9.05
C HIS A 431 -6.75 -9.00 7.94
N LEU A 432 -6.85 -10.33 8.09
CA LEU A 432 -6.15 -11.28 7.20
C LEU A 432 -6.87 -11.51 5.88
N ASP A 433 -8.19 -11.66 5.91
CA ASP A 433 -9.04 -12.05 4.76
C ASP A 433 -8.53 -13.31 4.04
N VAL A 434 -8.20 -14.35 4.85
CA VAL A 434 -7.73 -15.65 4.36
C VAL A 434 -8.48 -16.84 4.92
N MET A 435 -9.31 -16.62 5.97
CA MET A 435 -10.01 -17.70 6.69
C MET A 435 -11.33 -18.04 6.05
N THR A 436 -11.99 -17.08 5.40
CA THR A 436 -13.23 -17.32 4.67
C THR A 436 -12.91 -17.98 3.34
N ALA A 437 -13.39 -19.22 3.15
CA ALA A 437 -13.28 -19.88 1.85
C ALA A 437 -14.10 -19.08 0.81
N GLU A 438 -13.58 -18.95 -0.40
CA GLU A 438 -14.47 -18.66 -1.54
C GLU A 438 -15.40 -19.86 -1.70
N GLU A 439 -16.70 -19.61 -1.82
CA GLU A 439 -17.61 -20.68 -2.20
C GLU A 439 -17.14 -21.24 -3.55
N PRO A 440 -16.83 -22.55 -3.64
CA PRO A 440 -16.40 -23.13 -4.90
C PRO A 440 -17.48 -22.84 -5.96
N GLY A 441 -17.13 -22.07 -6.98
CA GLY A 441 -18.05 -21.69 -8.05
C GLY A 441 -18.67 -20.29 -7.92
N LEU A 442 -18.35 -19.51 -6.87
CA LEU A 442 -18.90 -18.14 -6.75
C LEU A 442 -18.50 -17.27 -7.96
N GLU A 443 -17.25 -17.33 -8.39
CA GLU A 443 -16.77 -16.58 -9.56
C GLU A 443 -17.52 -17.01 -10.84
N GLN A 444 -17.66 -18.30 -11.07
CA GLN A 444 -18.44 -18.83 -12.21
C GLN A 444 -19.92 -18.45 -12.12
N GLU A 445 -20.49 -18.44 -10.93
CA GLU A 445 -21.88 -18.02 -10.70
C GLU A 445 -22.03 -16.51 -10.94
N VAL A 446 -21.11 -15.68 -10.47
CA VAL A 446 -21.10 -14.23 -10.70
C VAL A 446 -20.97 -13.93 -12.19
N GLU A 447 -20.03 -14.54 -12.89
CA GLU A 447 -19.86 -14.38 -14.34
C GLU A 447 -21.11 -14.82 -15.10
N ARG A 448 -21.72 -15.93 -14.72
CA ARG A 448 -23.00 -16.40 -15.31
C ARG A 448 -24.12 -15.38 -15.09
N LEU A 449 -24.23 -14.84 -13.88
CA LEU A 449 -25.25 -13.84 -13.52
C LEU A 449 -25.00 -12.50 -14.25
N ILE A 450 -23.76 -12.09 -14.43
CA ILE A 450 -23.40 -10.91 -15.23
C ILE A 450 -23.79 -11.12 -16.69
N ALA A 451 -23.45 -12.25 -17.28
CA ALA A 451 -23.82 -12.57 -18.66
C ALA A 451 -25.36 -12.60 -18.85
N GLU A 452 -26.08 -13.18 -17.89
CA GLU A 452 -27.56 -13.20 -17.89
C GLU A 452 -28.13 -11.77 -17.75
N ARG A 453 -27.57 -10.93 -16.90
CA ARG A 453 -27.95 -9.51 -16.76
C ARG A 453 -27.74 -8.74 -18.07
N GLU A 454 -26.61 -8.91 -18.73
CA GLU A 454 -26.36 -8.30 -20.03
C GLU A 454 -27.34 -8.76 -21.11
N ALA A 455 -27.66 -10.05 -21.16
CA ALA A 455 -28.66 -10.60 -22.06
C ALA A 455 -30.04 -9.98 -21.78
N ALA A 456 -30.47 -9.88 -20.52
CA ALA A 456 -31.71 -9.23 -20.13
C ALA A 456 -31.76 -7.74 -20.56
N ARG A 457 -30.64 -6.99 -20.38
CA ARG A 457 -30.55 -5.59 -20.86
C ARG A 457 -30.67 -5.48 -22.39
N LYS A 458 -30.02 -6.37 -23.14
CA LYS A 458 -30.15 -6.44 -24.60
C LYS A 458 -31.57 -6.76 -25.05
N ALA A 459 -32.27 -7.62 -24.29
CA ALA A 459 -33.69 -7.98 -24.52
C ALA A 459 -34.67 -6.89 -24.00
N ARG A 460 -34.20 -5.81 -23.36
CA ARG A 460 -34.98 -4.77 -22.69
C ARG A 460 -35.83 -5.27 -21.51
N ASP A 461 -35.46 -6.42 -20.93
CA ASP A 461 -36.03 -6.90 -19.67
C ASP A 461 -35.30 -6.30 -18.48
N PHE A 462 -35.62 -5.04 -18.22
CA PHE A 462 -35.01 -4.28 -17.12
C PHE A 462 -35.37 -4.87 -15.74
N LYS A 463 -36.57 -5.48 -15.61
CA LYS A 463 -36.97 -6.09 -14.34
C LYS A 463 -36.07 -7.27 -13.96
N ARG A 464 -35.70 -8.13 -14.92
CA ARG A 464 -34.76 -9.25 -14.68
C ARG A 464 -33.35 -8.73 -14.43
N SER A 465 -32.91 -7.72 -15.17
CA SER A 465 -31.62 -7.08 -14.99
C SER A 465 -31.44 -6.50 -13.59
N ASP A 466 -32.47 -5.80 -13.04
CA ASP A 466 -32.45 -5.22 -11.71
C ASP A 466 -32.49 -6.32 -10.63
N ALA A 467 -33.29 -7.36 -10.82
CA ALA A 467 -33.35 -8.51 -9.90
C ALA A 467 -31.98 -9.19 -9.76
N ILE A 468 -31.25 -9.39 -10.88
CA ILE A 468 -29.90 -9.98 -10.85
C ILE A 468 -28.91 -9.06 -10.12
N ARG A 469 -29.01 -7.74 -10.32
CA ARG A 469 -28.17 -6.78 -9.61
C ARG A 469 -28.42 -6.82 -8.10
N ASP A 470 -29.69 -6.94 -7.67
CA ASP A 470 -30.04 -7.04 -6.27
C ASP A 470 -29.59 -8.40 -5.66
N GLU A 471 -29.68 -9.49 -6.45
CA GLU A 471 -29.15 -10.80 -6.06
C GLU A 471 -27.64 -10.76 -5.82
N LEU A 472 -26.87 -10.17 -6.74
CA LEU A 472 -25.43 -10.00 -6.61
C LEU A 472 -25.09 -9.09 -5.42
N LYS A 473 -25.85 -8.02 -5.22
CA LYS A 473 -25.68 -7.13 -4.07
C LYS A 473 -25.95 -7.84 -2.74
N ALA A 474 -26.97 -8.72 -2.67
CA ALA A 474 -27.25 -9.54 -1.50
C ALA A 474 -26.12 -10.55 -1.19
N LYS A 475 -25.38 -10.98 -2.21
CA LYS A 475 -24.17 -11.80 -2.10
C LYS A 475 -22.89 -10.99 -1.80
N GLY A 476 -23.03 -9.68 -1.56
CA GLY A 476 -21.90 -8.80 -1.30
C GLY A 476 -21.06 -8.47 -2.54
N ILE A 477 -21.65 -8.56 -3.74
CA ILE A 477 -21.00 -8.24 -5.01
C ILE A 477 -21.52 -6.90 -5.51
N ALA A 478 -20.62 -5.95 -5.77
CA ALA A 478 -20.93 -4.68 -6.42
C ALA A 478 -20.54 -4.74 -7.90
N LEU A 479 -21.40 -4.19 -8.76
CA LEU A 479 -21.18 -4.12 -10.21
C LEU A 479 -20.88 -2.70 -10.62
N GLU A 480 -19.87 -2.51 -11.47
CA GLU A 480 -19.53 -1.26 -12.15
C GLU A 480 -19.74 -1.44 -13.65
N ASP A 481 -20.70 -0.69 -14.21
CA ASP A 481 -20.93 -0.65 -15.65
C ASP A 481 -19.91 0.30 -16.30
N SER A 482 -19.07 -0.19 -17.21
CA SER A 482 -18.12 0.62 -17.99
C SER A 482 -18.42 0.52 -19.49
N LYS A 483 -17.75 1.37 -20.32
CA LYS A 483 -17.87 1.31 -21.78
C LYS A 483 -17.30 0.01 -22.37
N ASP A 484 -16.38 -0.63 -21.64
CA ASP A 484 -15.68 -1.84 -22.06
C ASP A 484 -16.28 -3.12 -21.45
N GLY A 485 -17.41 -3.02 -20.73
CA GLY A 485 -18.11 -4.15 -20.08
C GLY A 485 -18.47 -3.90 -18.63
N VAL A 486 -19.04 -4.92 -17.98
CA VAL A 486 -19.40 -4.89 -16.55
C VAL A 486 -18.21 -5.44 -15.75
N ARG A 487 -17.75 -4.66 -14.79
CA ARG A 487 -16.77 -5.09 -13.78
C ARG A 487 -17.49 -5.41 -12.49
N TRP A 488 -16.95 -6.31 -11.71
CA TRP A 488 -17.49 -6.62 -10.41
C TRP A 488 -16.39 -6.65 -9.35
N HIS A 489 -16.74 -6.29 -8.14
CA HIS A 489 -15.88 -6.42 -6.96
C HIS A 489 -16.74 -6.76 -5.75
N ARG A 490 -16.15 -7.33 -4.70
CA ARG A 490 -16.89 -7.55 -3.46
C ARG A 490 -17.20 -6.21 -2.81
N ALA A 491 -18.48 -6.00 -2.46
CA ALA A 491 -18.90 -4.83 -1.71
C ALA A 491 -18.16 -4.83 -0.36
N GLN A 492 -17.63 -3.69 0.03
CA GLN A 492 -16.97 -3.52 1.33
C GLN A 492 -18.00 -3.85 2.43
N ARG A 493 -17.68 -4.81 3.30
CA ARG A 493 -18.40 -5.04 4.55
C ARG A 493 -18.09 -3.96 5.56
#